data_dc2601eb85a5a991649092796d80171b
#
_entry.id   dc2601eb85a5a991649092796d80171b
#
_cell.length_a   1.000
_cell.length_b   1.000
_cell.length_c   1.000
_cell.angle_alpha   90.00
_cell.angle_beta   90.00
_cell.angle_gamma   90.00
#
_symmetry.space_group_name_H-M   'P 1'
#
loop_
_entity.id
_entity.type
_entity.pdbx_description
1 polymer ?
#
loop_
_entity_poly.entity_id
_entity_poly.type
_entity_poly.pdbx_seq_one_letter_code
_entity_poly.pdbx_strand_id
1 'polypeptide(L)'
;MTIRSIHLNVTDVERSVDFYTQLLDLVTVGDVDADGATLDAVTATIRLHRVEGDPSAWEPDDLQTGFRHIGFKVAGLQPYVDRLRDAGTPFHLDPLDAEGGVRITFFFDPDGVLLELVEGPLQYHEVIDRDAVERDWALGSPSRPRFDHVAETVESLERTEEFYRPLGYVTMAGIHQPHDPRGFEITFLRAGDSSLELFAFDRAETRVRDTTGSERGFAAIELEQPVAHGRPVEAALPDGRALLADPDGLLHVGASA
;
A
#
# COMPACT_ATOMS: atom_id res chain seq x y z
N MET A 1 -8.60 -10.86 10.16
CA MET A 1 -8.31 -10.82 8.70
C MET A 1 -7.16 -9.84 8.51
N THR A 2 -6.27 -10.04 7.54
CA THR A 2 -5.14 -9.12 7.26
C THR A 2 -4.85 -9.12 5.77
N ILE A 3 -4.10 -8.13 5.28
CA ILE A 3 -3.52 -8.16 3.95
C ILE A 3 -2.44 -9.25 3.93
N ARG A 4 -2.63 -10.24 3.08
CA ARG A 4 -1.74 -11.38 2.94
C ARG A 4 -0.63 -11.12 1.93
N SER A 5 -1.01 -10.52 0.80
CA SER A 5 -0.08 -10.22 -0.28
C SER A 5 -0.43 -8.92 -0.98
N ILE A 6 0.59 -8.25 -1.49
CA ILE A 6 0.48 -7.18 -2.47
C ILE A 6 0.99 -7.71 -3.80
N HIS A 7 0.23 -7.52 -4.87
CA HIS A 7 0.58 -7.94 -6.22
C HIS A 7 1.06 -6.74 -7.01
N LEU A 8 2.24 -6.87 -7.62
CA LEU A 8 2.86 -5.85 -8.46
C LEU A 8 3.15 -6.43 -9.85
N ASN A 9 2.77 -5.70 -10.87
CA ASN A 9 3.12 -5.95 -12.25
C ASN A 9 4.45 -5.29 -12.56
N VAL A 10 5.46 -6.08 -12.92
CA VAL A 10 6.83 -5.60 -13.16
C VAL A 10 7.28 -5.93 -14.57
N THR A 11 8.10 -5.07 -15.15
CA THR A 11 8.61 -5.27 -16.52
C THR A 11 9.88 -6.13 -16.52
N ASP A 12 10.59 -6.20 -15.38
CA ASP A 12 11.81 -6.98 -15.20
C ASP A 12 11.85 -7.52 -13.77
N VAL A 13 11.64 -8.83 -13.62
CA VAL A 13 11.58 -9.50 -12.31
C VAL A 13 12.91 -9.41 -11.56
N GLU A 14 14.03 -9.65 -12.24
CA GLU A 14 15.35 -9.64 -11.61
C GLU A 14 15.69 -8.25 -11.06
N ARG A 15 15.47 -7.20 -11.85
CA ARG A 15 15.66 -5.81 -11.43
C ARG A 15 14.78 -5.48 -10.20
N SER A 16 13.53 -5.89 -10.19
CA SER A 16 12.63 -5.61 -9.07
C SER A 16 13.00 -6.42 -7.83
N VAL A 17 13.40 -7.71 -7.98
CA VAL A 17 13.94 -8.52 -6.87
C VAL A 17 15.18 -7.86 -6.28
N ASP A 18 16.12 -7.43 -7.11
CA ASP A 18 17.33 -6.72 -6.65
C ASP A 18 16.97 -5.44 -5.87
N PHE A 19 16.05 -4.64 -6.38
CA PHE A 19 15.60 -3.43 -5.70
C PHE A 19 15.06 -3.74 -4.30
N TYR A 20 14.09 -4.63 -4.19
CA TYR A 20 13.44 -4.93 -2.92
C TYR A 20 14.36 -5.67 -1.93
N THR A 21 15.28 -6.51 -2.41
CA THR A 21 16.18 -7.27 -1.52
C THR A 21 17.41 -6.46 -1.12
N GLN A 22 18.05 -5.75 -2.03
CA GLN A 22 19.30 -5.04 -1.76
C GLN A 22 19.06 -3.66 -1.12
N LEU A 23 17.97 -2.97 -1.49
CA LEU A 23 17.69 -1.63 -0.99
C LEU A 23 16.73 -1.62 0.19
N LEU A 24 15.80 -2.58 0.27
CA LEU A 24 14.77 -2.63 1.31
C LEU A 24 14.87 -3.87 2.22
N ASP A 25 15.92 -4.68 2.12
CA ASP A 25 16.14 -5.88 2.96
C ASP A 25 14.95 -6.86 2.97
N LEU A 26 14.11 -6.89 1.92
CA LEU A 26 13.10 -7.93 1.78
C LEU A 26 13.77 -9.26 1.42
N VAL A 27 13.10 -10.38 1.70
CA VAL A 27 13.67 -11.71 1.53
C VAL A 27 12.86 -12.50 0.51
N THR A 28 13.52 -13.10 -0.49
CA THR A 28 12.85 -13.99 -1.45
C THR A 28 12.30 -15.23 -0.77
N VAL A 29 11.10 -15.65 -1.16
CA VAL A 29 10.42 -16.85 -0.69
C VAL A 29 10.14 -17.76 -1.87
N GLY A 30 10.70 -18.97 -1.87
CA GLY A 30 10.58 -19.90 -2.98
C GLY A 30 11.48 -19.53 -4.17
N ASP A 31 11.07 -19.97 -5.36
CA ASP A 31 11.81 -19.78 -6.59
C ASP A 31 11.61 -18.35 -7.14
N VAL A 32 12.64 -17.83 -7.78
CA VAL A 32 12.61 -16.62 -8.60
C VAL A 32 12.83 -17.07 -10.04
N ASP A 33 11.91 -16.72 -10.91
CA ASP A 33 12.01 -17.03 -12.33
C ASP A 33 11.67 -15.81 -13.21
N ALA A 34 11.65 -16.01 -14.52
CA ALA A 34 11.39 -14.93 -15.45
C ALA A 34 9.95 -14.38 -15.40
N ASP A 35 9.02 -15.16 -14.85
CA ASP A 35 7.59 -14.83 -14.82
C ASP A 35 7.17 -14.18 -13.50
N GLY A 36 7.95 -14.36 -12.41
CA GLY A 36 7.64 -13.75 -11.13
C GLY A 36 8.54 -14.13 -9.96
N ALA A 37 8.25 -13.52 -8.83
CA ALA A 37 8.90 -13.76 -7.55
C ALA A 37 7.96 -13.47 -6.39
N THR A 38 8.26 -14.03 -5.23
CA THR A 38 7.60 -13.70 -3.97
C THR A 38 8.64 -13.21 -2.97
N LEU A 39 8.36 -12.08 -2.32
CA LEU A 39 9.22 -11.46 -1.32
C LEU A 39 8.48 -11.37 0.00
N ASP A 40 9.14 -11.76 1.08
CA ASP A 40 8.62 -11.64 2.44
C ASP A 40 8.89 -10.24 3.00
N ALA A 41 7.83 -9.56 3.42
CA ALA A 41 7.84 -8.26 4.07
C ALA A 41 7.32 -8.34 5.52
N VAL A 42 7.57 -9.45 6.21
CA VAL A 42 7.25 -9.77 7.62
C VAL A 42 5.76 -10.02 7.86
N THR A 43 4.90 -9.04 7.69
CA THR A 43 3.44 -9.14 7.92
C THR A 43 2.66 -9.47 6.66
N ALA A 44 3.26 -9.30 5.49
CA ALA A 44 2.67 -9.66 4.20
C ALA A 44 3.78 -10.08 3.22
N THR A 45 3.38 -10.58 2.06
CA THR A 45 4.30 -10.83 0.95
C THR A 45 4.07 -9.84 -0.18
N ILE A 46 5.14 -9.50 -0.92
CA ILE A 46 5.06 -8.80 -2.20
C ILE A 46 5.21 -9.86 -3.29
N ARG A 47 4.23 -9.93 -4.19
CA ARG A 47 4.24 -10.85 -5.34
C ARG A 47 4.47 -10.05 -6.61
N LEU A 48 5.59 -10.33 -7.24
CA LEU A 48 5.97 -9.73 -8.53
C LEU A 48 5.44 -10.60 -9.66
N HIS A 49 4.78 -9.99 -10.63
CA HIS A 49 4.28 -10.64 -11.84
C HIS A 49 4.85 -9.93 -13.05
N ARG A 50 5.51 -10.68 -13.92
CA ARG A 50 6.00 -10.10 -15.16
C ARG A 50 4.86 -9.72 -16.08
N VAL A 51 4.93 -8.51 -16.60
CA VAL A 51 4.05 -8.03 -17.69
C VAL A 51 4.86 -7.67 -18.92
N GLU A 52 4.29 -7.91 -20.09
CA GLU A 52 4.90 -7.51 -21.35
C GLU A 52 4.38 -6.15 -21.81
N GLY A 53 5.27 -5.36 -22.42
CA GLY A 53 4.95 -4.06 -22.93
C GLY A 53 5.20 -2.91 -21.94
N ASP A 54 4.72 -1.76 -22.31
CA ASP A 54 4.80 -0.54 -21.49
C ASP A 54 3.39 -0.02 -21.23
N PRO A 55 2.61 -0.72 -20.38
CA PRO A 55 1.28 -0.24 -20.01
C PRO A 55 1.41 1.10 -19.29
N SER A 56 0.33 1.87 -19.27
CA SER A 56 0.29 3.17 -18.59
C SER A 56 0.73 3.04 -17.14
N ALA A 57 1.77 3.78 -16.79
CA ALA A 57 2.22 3.83 -15.41
C ALA A 57 1.20 4.61 -14.56
N TRP A 58 1.02 4.18 -13.32
CA TRP A 58 0.33 4.97 -12.31
C TRP A 58 1.15 6.24 -12.03
N GLU A 59 0.48 7.39 -12.01
CA GLU A 59 1.08 8.67 -11.62
C GLU A 59 0.56 9.08 -10.23
N PRO A 60 1.43 9.58 -9.33
CA PRO A 60 0.98 10.06 -8.04
C PRO A 60 0.14 11.32 -8.21
N ASP A 61 -1.14 11.19 -7.95
CA ASP A 61 -2.11 12.27 -7.92
C ASP A 61 -3.01 12.07 -6.70
N ASP A 62 -2.83 12.90 -5.70
CA ASP A 62 -3.54 12.83 -4.43
C ASP A 62 -5.06 12.77 -4.55
N LEU A 63 -5.61 13.34 -5.62
CA LEU A 63 -7.06 13.44 -5.83
C LEU A 63 -7.61 12.33 -6.74
N GLN A 64 -6.77 11.41 -7.22
CA GLN A 64 -7.28 10.22 -7.91
C GLN A 64 -7.64 9.13 -6.90
N THR A 65 -8.87 8.61 -6.96
CA THR A 65 -9.33 7.55 -6.05
C THR A 65 -8.59 6.23 -6.30
N GLY A 66 -8.66 5.34 -5.32
CA GLY A 66 -7.98 4.04 -5.32
C GLY A 66 -6.54 4.14 -4.83
N PHE A 67 -5.71 3.22 -5.27
CA PHE A 67 -4.34 3.03 -4.78
C PHE A 67 -3.49 4.30 -4.81
N ARG A 68 -2.79 4.56 -3.69
CA ARG A 68 -1.80 5.64 -3.55
C ARG A 68 -0.39 5.12 -3.40
N HIS A 69 -0.11 4.39 -2.31
CA HIS A 69 1.22 3.89 -1.99
C HIS A 69 1.18 2.63 -1.10
N ILE A 70 2.34 2.04 -0.96
CA ILE A 70 2.61 0.95 -0.02
C ILE A 70 3.57 1.46 1.05
N GLY A 71 3.19 1.32 2.33
CA GLY A 71 4.00 1.73 3.46
C GLY A 71 4.76 0.57 4.10
N PHE A 72 6.03 0.84 4.46
CA PHE A 72 6.87 -0.06 5.24
C PHE A 72 7.35 0.61 6.52
N LYS A 73 7.15 -0.05 7.65
CA LYS A 73 7.71 0.36 8.94
C LYS A 73 9.18 0.00 9.03
N VAL A 74 9.99 0.94 9.51
CA VAL A 74 11.43 0.75 9.73
C VAL A 74 11.84 1.22 11.13
N ALA A 75 12.93 0.63 11.67
CA ALA A 75 13.49 1.04 12.95
C ALA A 75 14.30 2.35 12.85
N GLY A 76 14.89 2.60 11.67
CA GLY A 76 15.64 3.80 11.36
C GLY A 76 15.61 4.06 9.86
N LEU A 77 15.17 5.24 9.47
CA LEU A 77 14.92 5.60 8.06
C LEU A 77 16.21 5.93 7.31
N GLN A 78 17.18 6.60 7.96
CA GLN A 78 18.36 7.16 7.28
C GLN A 78 19.21 6.13 6.52
N PRO A 79 19.52 4.93 7.04
CA PRO A 79 20.30 3.94 6.29
C PRO A 79 19.65 3.51 4.96
N TYR A 80 18.31 3.46 4.92
CA TYR A 80 17.56 3.14 3.70
C TYR A 80 17.60 4.29 2.71
N VAL A 81 17.44 5.53 3.19
CA VAL A 81 17.53 6.73 2.35
C VAL A 81 18.89 6.83 1.68
N ASP A 82 19.98 6.59 2.42
CA ASP A 82 21.32 6.65 1.88
C ASP A 82 21.52 5.60 0.78
N ARG A 83 21.11 4.34 1.01
CA ARG A 83 21.17 3.27 0.00
C ARG A 83 20.34 3.57 -1.26
N LEU A 84 19.11 4.07 -1.06
CA LEU A 84 18.22 4.42 -2.17
C LEU A 84 18.82 5.57 -3.01
N ARG A 85 19.41 6.59 -2.36
CA ARG A 85 20.09 7.70 -3.05
C ARG A 85 21.33 7.24 -3.80
N ASP A 86 22.17 6.41 -3.18
CA ASP A 86 23.36 5.85 -3.80
C ASP A 86 23.02 4.99 -5.03
N ALA A 87 21.87 4.33 -5.02
CA ALA A 87 21.33 3.59 -6.15
C ALA A 87 20.64 4.46 -7.22
N GLY A 88 20.52 5.78 -6.98
CA GLY A 88 19.87 6.70 -7.90
C GLY A 88 18.33 6.58 -7.95
N THR A 89 17.72 6.04 -6.90
CA THR A 89 16.26 5.91 -6.79
C THR A 89 15.59 7.28 -6.81
N PRO A 90 14.54 7.49 -7.62
CA PRO A 90 13.80 8.75 -7.63
C PRO A 90 12.96 8.90 -6.35
N PHE A 91 13.13 10.03 -5.66
CA PHE A 91 12.30 10.39 -4.51
C PHE A 91 11.14 11.29 -4.95
N HIS A 92 9.94 10.97 -4.45
CA HIS A 92 8.77 11.84 -4.54
C HIS A 92 8.77 12.87 -3.40
N LEU A 93 9.18 12.44 -2.20
CA LEU A 93 9.29 13.29 -1.02
C LEU A 93 10.56 12.93 -0.23
N ASP A 94 11.43 13.92 -0.04
CA ASP A 94 12.60 13.75 0.82
C ASP A 94 12.20 13.51 2.28
N PRO A 95 13.09 12.87 3.08
CA PRO A 95 12.82 12.61 4.50
C PRO A 95 12.40 13.85 5.27
N LEU A 96 11.27 13.76 5.95
CA LEU A 96 10.75 14.83 6.81
C LEU A 96 10.01 14.27 8.03
N ASP A 97 9.87 15.11 9.06
CA ASP A 97 8.99 14.85 10.18
C ASP A 97 7.55 15.18 9.78
N ALA A 98 6.65 14.21 9.94
CA ALA A 98 5.25 14.31 9.54
C ALA A 98 4.31 14.43 10.75
N GLU A 99 3.06 14.79 10.46
CA GLU A 99 1.99 14.73 11.46
C GLU A 99 1.90 13.33 12.08
N GLY A 100 1.52 13.26 13.35
CA GLY A 100 1.54 12.00 14.08
C GLY A 100 2.90 11.63 14.65
N GLY A 101 3.92 12.51 14.57
CA GLY A 101 5.21 12.34 15.24
C GLY A 101 6.09 11.24 14.64
N VAL A 102 5.87 10.88 13.40
CA VAL A 102 6.68 9.95 12.62
C VAL A 102 7.61 10.68 11.66
N ARG A 103 8.66 10.02 11.23
CA ARG A 103 9.51 10.47 10.14
C ARG A 103 9.24 9.61 8.90
N ILE A 104 9.01 10.25 7.76
CA ILE A 104 8.59 9.58 6.53
C ILE A 104 9.45 10.00 5.34
N THR A 105 9.43 9.18 4.29
CA THR A 105 9.91 9.51 2.95
C THR A 105 9.15 8.72 1.90
N PHE A 106 8.98 9.29 0.70
CA PHE A 106 8.35 8.61 -0.43
C PHE A 106 9.31 8.53 -1.62
N PHE A 107 9.33 7.37 -2.26
CA PHE A 107 10.18 7.11 -3.43
C PHE A 107 9.51 6.08 -4.34
N PHE A 108 10.03 5.93 -5.56
CA PHE A 108 9.47 5.01 -6.53
C PHE A 108 10.28 3.72 -6.62
N ASP A 109 9.57 2.61 -6.77
CA ASP A 109 10.19 1.37 -7.21
C ASP A 109 10.55 1.43 -8.71
N PRO A 110 11.24 0.42 -9.28
CA PRO A 110 11.65 0.44 -10.69
C PRO A 110 10.50 0.48 -11.70
N ASP A 111 9.29 0.10 -11.30
CA ASP A 111 8.09 0.08 -12.14
C ASP A 111 7.10 1.21 -11.84
N GLY A 112 7.51 2.16 -10.97
CA GLY A 112 6.77 3.40 -10.69
C GLY A 112 5.77 3.29 -9.55
N VAL A 113 5.82 2.23 -8.74
CA VAL A 113 5.01 2.15 -7.51
C VAL A 113 5.54 3.14 -6.48
N LEU A 114 4.66 3.95 -5.94
CA LEU A 114 5.01 4.84 -4.84
C LEU A 114 5.11 4.03 -3.54
N LEU A 115 6.28 4.09 -2.91
CA LEU A 115 6.60 3.42 -1.65
C LEU A 115 6.86 4.45 -0.57
N GLU A 116 6.46 4.13 0.66
CA GLU A 116 6.74 4.92 1.85
C GLU A 116 7.59 4.14 2.85
N LEU A 117 8.56 4.80 3.47
CA LEU A 117 9.17 4.34 4.72
C LEU A 117 8.69 5.20 5.87
N VAL A 118 8.30 4.55 6.97
CA VAL A 118 7.80 5.19 8.19
C VAL A 118 8.66 4.78 9.39
N GLU A 119 9.28 5.75 10.05
CA GLU A 119 10.04 5.57 11.28
C GLU A 119 9.27 6.15 12.48
N GLY A 120 9.21 5.41 13.56
CA GLY A 120 8.58 5.84 14.82
C GLY A 120 7.13 5.37 14.99
N PRO A 121 6.61 5.39 16.22
CA PRO A 121 5.22 5.05 16.51
C PRO A 121 4.31 6.22 16.12
N LEU A 122 3.29 5.93 15.31
CA LEU A 122 2.32 6.94 14.88
C LEU A 122 1.45 7.38 16.07
N GLN A 123 1.37 8.69 16.31
CA GLN A 123 0.53 9.31 17.32
C GLN A 123 -0.73 9.84 16.65
N TYR A 124 -1.84 9.14 16.86
CA TYR A 124 -3.12 9.49 16.26
C TYR A 124 -3.72 10.74 16.93
N HIS A 125 -4.34 11.62 16.13
CA HIS A 125 -5.05 12.79 16.65
C HIS A 125 -6.40 12.38 17.25
N GLU A 126 -7.04 11.37 16.68
CA GLU A 126 -8.26 10.77 17.17
C GLU A 126 -8.10 9.26 17.30
N VAL A 127 -8.44 8.70 18.45
CA VAL A 127 -8.45 7.25 18.71
C VAL A 127 -9.91 6.80 18.81
N ILE A 128 -10.32 5.93 17.86
CA ILE A 128 -11.69 5.41 17.75
C ILE A 128 -11.76 4.03 18.41
N ASP A 129 -10.87 3.12 18.05
CA ASP A 129 -10.71 1.79 18.65
C ASP A 129 -9.36 1.70 19.36
N ARG A 130 -9.38 1.85 20.71
CA ARG A 130 -8.16 1.83 21.53
C ARG A 130 -7.44 0.49 21.47
N ASP A 131 -8.17 -0.61 21.47
CA ASP A 131 -7.58 -1.95 21.44
C ASP A 131 -6.86 -2.19 20.10
N ALA A 132 -7.39 -1.65 19.00
CA ALA A 132 -6.74 -1.71 17.68
C ALA A 132 -5.45 -0.87 17.66
N VAL A 133 -5.46 0.33 18.25
CA VAL A 133 -4.28 1.19 18.38
C VAL A 133 -3.21 0.53 19.26
N GLU A 134 -3.58 -0.05 20.39
CA GLU A 134 -2.63 -0.74 21.27
C GLU A 134 -2.00 -1.96 20.58
N ARG A 135 -2.76 -2.71 19.77
CA ARG A 135 -2.22 -3.80 18.95
C ARG A 135 -1.25 -3.29 17.88
N ASP A 136 -1.54 -2.14 17.26
CA ASP A 136 -0.63 -1.50 16.30
C ASP A 136 0.69 -1.14 16.95
N TRP A 137 0.66 -0.43 18.07
CA TRP A 137 1.86 -0.04 18.80
C TRP A 137 2.65 -1.24 19.35
N ALA A 138 1.97 -2.33 19.71
CA ALA A 138 2.60 -3.55 20.22
C ALA A 138 3.46 -4.27 19.17
N LEU A 139 3.25 -4.02 17.88
CA LEU A 139 4.13 -4.53 16.82
C LEU A 139 5.54 -3.95 16.91
N GLY A 140 5.70 -2.76 17.48
CA GLY A 140 6.99 -2.11 17.75
C GLY A 140 7.84 -1.84 16.49
N SER A 141 9.10 -1.50 16.72
CA SER A 141 10.07 -1.30 15.65
C SER A 141 10.58 -2.62 15.11
N PRO A 142 10.51 -2.86 13.78
CA PRO A 142 10.94 -4.11 13.18
C PRO A 142 12.47 -4.19 13.02
N SER A 143 13.01 -5.40 12.95
CA SER A 143 14.44 -5.63 12.68
C SER A 143 14.83 -5.43 11.21
N ARG A 144 13.87 -5.46 10.30
CA ARG A 144 13.96 -5.12 8.86
C ARG A 144 12.64 -4.51 8.40
N PRO A 145 12.56 -3.85 7.24
CA PRO A 145 11.32 -3.26 6.75
C PRO A 145 10.17 -4.25 6.82
N ARG A 146 9.11 -3.86 7.51
CA ARG A 146 7.88 -4.62 7.67
C ARG A 146 6.79 -3.91 6.90
N PHE A 147 6.07 -4.65 6.06
CA PHE A 147 4.85 -4.12 5.46
C PHE A 147 3.91 -3.62 6.57
N ASP A 148 3.43 -2.40 6.40
CA ASP A 148 2.62 -1.68 7.39
C ASP A 148 1.21 -1.42 6.90
N HIS A 149 1.09 -0.79 5.73
CA HIS A 149 -0.20 -0.39 5.16
C HIS A 149 -0.20 -0.32 3.63
N VAL A 150 -1.41 -0.31 3.08
CA VAL A 150 -1.71 0.22 1.74
C VAL A 150 -2.55 1.46 1.93
N ALA A 151 -2.21 2.51 1.20
CA ALA A 151 -2.98 3.75 1.18
C ALA A 151 -3.82 3.88 -0.08
N GLU A 152 -5.00 4.45 0.08
CA GLU A 152 -5.90 4.80 -1.01
C GLU A 152 -6.57 6.16 -0.81
N THR A 153 -6.86 6.86 -1.90
CA THR A 153 -7.75 8.03 -1.88
C THR A 153 -9.18 7.57 -2.06
N VAL A 154 -10.06 8.06 -1.20
CA VAL A 154 -11.48 7.70 -1.19
C VAL A 154 -12.38 8.90 -1.47
N GLU A 155 -13.49 8.66 -2.19
CA GLU A 155 -14.52 9.67 -2.40
C GLU A 155 -15.43 9.81 -1.17
N SER A 156 -15.71 8.69 -0.49
CA SER A 156 -16.59 8.65 0.68
C SER A 156 -16.08 7.64 1.70
N LEU A 157 -15.59 8.15 2.84
CA LEU A 157 -15.17 7.31 3.97
C LEU A 157 -16.27 6.32 4.40
N GLU A 158 -17.52 6.78 4.53
CA GLU A 158 -18.63 5.94 4.97
C GLU A 158 -18.83 4.74 4.02
N ARG A 159 -18.83 4.98 2.71
CA ARG A 159 -19.01 3.92 1.69
C ARG A 159 -17.86 2.93 1.71
N THR A 160 -16.64 3.40 1.88
CA THR A 160 -15.44 2.55 1.95
C THR A 160 -15.40 1.75 3.24
N GLU A 161 -15.72 2.35 4.39
CA GLU A 161 -15.86 1.64 5.66
C GLU A 161 -16.95 0.55 5.61
N GLU A 162 -18.08 0.82 4.96
CA GLU A 162 -19.14 -0.18 4.77
C GLU A 162 -18.67 -1.37 3.94
N PHE A 163 -17.83 -1.14 2.94
CA PHE A 163 -17.24 -2.20 2.12
C PHE A 163 -16.29 -3.08 2.93
N TYR A 164 -15.43 -2.50 3.77
CA TYR A 164 -14.41 -3.23 4.52
C TYR A 164 -14.91 -3.85 5.84
N ARG A 165 -16.00 -3.35 6.39
CA ARG A 165 -16.57 -3.86 7.66
C ARG A 165 -16.89 -5.36 7.64
N PRO A 166 -17.58 -5.95 6.62
CA PRO A 166 -17.82 -7.39 6.56
C PRO A 166 -16.55 -8.20 6.34
N LEU A 167 -15.46 -7.57 5.90
CA LEU A 167 -14.14 -8.16 5.77
C LEU A 167 -13.34 -8.11 7.09
N GLY A 168 -13.96 -7.68 8.19
CA GLY A 168 -13.37 -7.65 9.53
C GLY A 168 -12.45 -6.48 9.82
N TYR A 169 -12.47 -5.44 8.97
CA TYR A 169 -11.78 -4.18 9.27
C TYR A 169 -12.58 -3.35 10.28
N VAL A 170 -11.85 -2.69 11.15
CA VAL A 170 -12.39 -1.72 12.11
C VAL A 170 -11.73 -0.35 11.89
N THR A 171 -12.52 0.71 12.04
CA THR A 171 -11.98 2.07 12.04
C THR A 171 -11.20 2.28 13.33
N MET A 172 -9.88 2.42 13.21
CA MET A 172 -8.97 2.43 14.35
C MET A 172 -8.75 3.84 14.88
N ALA A 173 -8.42 4.77 14.00
CA ALA A 173 -7.96 6.10 14.38
C ALA A 173 -7.96 7.07 13.20
N GLY A 174 -7.68 8.34 13.48
CA GLY A 174 -7.55 9.40 12.47
C GLY A 174 -6.38 10.34 12.70
N ILE A 175 -5.88 10.92 11.61
CA ILE A 175 -4.94 12.04 11.59
C ILE A 175 -5.51 13.15 10.72
N HIS A 176 -5.59 14.36 11.28
CA HIS A 176 -5.99 15.56 10.58
C HIS A 176 -4.77 16.31 10.06
N GLN A 177 -4.89 16.86 8.87
CA GLN A 177 -3.89 17.72 8.25
C GLN A 177 -4.41 19.19 8.24
N PRO A 178 -4.29 19.90 9.37
CA PRO A 178 -5.00 21.16 9.56
C PRO A 178 -4.51 22.30 8.66
N HIS A 179 -3.32 22.15 8.09
CA HIS A 179 -2.70 23.13 7.21
C HIS A 179 -2.95 22.86 5.71
N ASP A 180 -3.55 21.71 5.37
CA ASP A 180 -3.91 21.42 3.98
C ASP A 180 -5.23 22.13 3.62
N PRO A 181 -5.21 23.06 2.64
CA PRO A 181 -6.40 23.79 2.24
C PRO A 181 -7.48 22.93 1.58
N ARG A 182 -7.13 21.68 1.19
CA ARG A 182 -8.04 20.72 0.58
C ARG A 182 -8.92 20.02 1.61
N GLY A 183 -8.67 20.24 2.92
CA GLY A 183 -9.39 19.54 4.00
C GLY A 183 -9.00 18.06 4.07
N PHE A 184 -7.71 17.79 4.11
CA PHE A 184 -7.13 16.49 4.05
C PHE A 184 -7.16 15.77 5.42
N GLU A 185 -7.69 14.56 5.42
CA GLU A 185 -7.74 13.67 6.57
C GLU A 185 -7.30 12.26 6.20
N ILE A 186 -6.68 11.56 7.14
CA ILE A 186 -6.32 10.14 7.03
C ILE A 186 -7.12 9.37 8.07
N THR A 187 -7.93 8.42 7.63
CA THR A 187 -8.62 7.44 8.49
C THR A 187 -7.94 6.09 8.34
N PHE A 188 -7.64 5.47 9.47
CA PHE A 188 -6.97 4.16 9.51
C PHE A 188 -7.99 3.06 9.75
N LEU A 189 -8.15 2.16 8.78
CA LEU A 189 -8.84 0.90 8.96
C LEU A 189 -7.84 -0.20 9.29
N ARG A 190 -8.10 -1.00 10.31
CA ARG A 190 -7.20 -2.07 10.72
C ARG A 190 -7.86 -3.43 10.70
N ALA A 191 -7.10 -4.42 10.22
CA ALA A 191 -7.43 -5.84 10.34
C ALA A 191 -6.12 -6.65 10.52
N GLY A 192 -5.99 -7.38 11.64
CA GLY A 192 -4.74 -8.08 11.97
C GLY A 192 -3.55 -7.14 12.13
N ASP A 193 -2.46 -7.43 11.42
CA ASP A 193 -1.17 -6.75 11.54
C ASP A 193 -0.91 -5.70 10.47
N SER A 194 -1.92 -5.36 9.65
CA SER A 194 -1.83 -4.37 8.59
C SER A 194 -2.98 -3.38 8.63
N SER A 195 -2.77 -2.22 8.02
CA SER A 195 -3.77 -1.16 7.93
C SER A 195 -4.05 -0.78 6.47
N LEU A 196 -5.25 -0.23 6.25
CA LEU A 196 -5.54 0.63 5.11
C LEU A 196 -5.55 2.07 5.60
N GLU A 197 -4.85 2.94 4.90
CA GLU A 197 -4.91 4.38 5.11
C GLU A 197 -5.84 5.02 4.09
N LEU A 198 -6.97 5.52 4.54
CA LEU A 198 -7.98 6.15 3.70
C LEU A 198 -7.78 7.67 3.70
N PHE A 199 -7.43 8.20 2.54
CA PHE A 199 -7.18 9.62 2.32
C PHE A 199 -8.44 10.30 1.78
N ALA A 200 -9.07 11.16 2.58
CA ALA A 200 -10.25 11.90 2.19
C ALA A 200 -9.97 13.41 2.13
N PHE A 201 -10.70 14.09 1.26
CA PHE A 201 -10.60 15.54 1.05
C PHE A 201 -11.98 16.17 1.09
N ASP A 202 -12.28 16.99 2.11
CA ASP A 202 -13.60 17.61 2.30
C ASP A 202 -13.82 18.87 1.45
N ARG A 203 -12.73 19.45 0.88
CA ARG A 203 -12.73 20.71 0.12
C ARG A 203 -12.15 20.57 -1.28
N ALA A 204 -11.88 19.35 -1.73
CA ALA A 204 -11.40 19.09 -3.09
C ALA A 204 -12.16 17.91 -3.69
N GLU A 205 -12.52 18.02 -4.96
CA GLU A 205 -13.18 16.95 -5.68
C GLU A 205 -12.16 15.90 -6.09
N THR A 206 -12.45 14.65 -5.77
CA THR A 206 -11.68 13.50 -6.23
C THR A 206 -12.05 13.14 -7.67
N ARG A 207 -11.15 12.43 -8.35
CA ARG A 207 -11.34 11.91 -9.69
C ARG A 207 -11.19 10.41 -9.69
N VAL A 208 -12.12 9.71 -10.31
CA VAL A 208 -12.04 8.25 -10.44
C VAL A 208 -10.81 7.87 -11.27
N ARG A 209 -10.00 6.95 -10.75
CA ARG A 209 -8.94 6.30 -11.51
C ARG A 209 -9.54 5.16 -12.33
N ASP A 210 -9.29 5.21 -13.62
CA ASP A 210 -9.64 4.09 -14.51
C ASP A 210 -8.47 3.08 -14.50
N THR A 211 -8.58 2.09 -13.61
CA THR A 211 -7.57 1.05 -13.41
C THR A 211 -8.12 -0.28 -13.91
N THR A 212 -7.37 -0.95 -14.78
CA THR A 212 -7.75 -2.26 -15.33
C THR A 212 -7.11 -3.42 -14.56
N GLY A 213 -6.02 -3.16 -13.81
CA GLY A 213 -5.22 -4.17 -13.09
C GLY A 213 -4.16 -4.85 -13.97
N SER A 214 -4.04 -4.45 -15.24
CA SER A 214 -3.01 -4.92 -16.16
C SER A 214 -1.85 -3.93 -16.34
N GLU A 215 -1.97 -2.75 -15.74
CA GLU A 215 -0.95 -1.71 -15.79
C GLU A 215 0.31 -2.16 -15.07
N ARG A 216 1.46 -1.61 -15.48
CA ARG A 216 2.72 -1.71 -14.74
C ARG A 216 2.56 -1.03 -13.37
N GLY A 217 3.15 -1.64 -12.35
CA GLY A 217 3.11 -1.15 -10.99
C GLY A 217 2.11 -1.91 -10.11
N PHE A 218 1.33 -1.21 -9.30
CA PHE A 218 0.37 -1.86 -8.39
C PHE A 218 -0.74 -2.58 -9.16
N ALA A 219 -0.95 -3.87 -8.84
CA ALA A 219 -2.00 -4.68 -9.45
C ALA A 219 -3.18 -4.91 -8.50
N ALA A 220 -2.95 -5.42 -7.29
CA ALA A 220 -4.01 -5.70 -6.33
C ALA A 220 -3.48 -5.99 -4.92
N ILE A 221 -4.37 -5.98 -3.93
CA ILE A 221 -4.12 -6.61 -2.63
C ILE A 221 -4.86 -7.95 -2.52
N GLU A 222 -4.24 -8.90 -1.85
CA GLU A 222 -4.85 -10.19 -1.48
C GLU A 222 -5.08 -10.21 0.03
N LEU A 223 -6.32 -10.40 0.44
CA LEU A 223 -6.68 -10.59 1.84
C LEU A 223 -6.61 -12.07 2.23
N GLU A 224 -6.47 -12.38 3.52
CA GLU A 224 -6.51 -13.78 4.01
C GLU A 224 -7.77 -14.52 3.56
N GLN A 225 -8.90 -13.82 3.47
CA GLN A 225 -10.13 -14.34 2.87
C GLN A 225 -10.41 -13.55 1.59
N PRO A 226 -10.70 -14.25 0.49
CA PRO A 226 -11.00 -13.59 -0.77
C PRO A 226 -12.19 -12.66 -0.66
N VAL A 227 -12.12 -11.53 -1.35
CA VAL A 227 -13.23 -10.59 -1.44
C VAL A 227 -14.33 -11.23 -2.29
N ALA A 228 -15.55 -11.31 -1.74
CA ALA A 228 -16.70 -11.90 -2.41
C ALA A 228 -17.66 -10.84 -2.99
N HIS A 229 -17.41 -9.57 -2.73
CA HIS A 229 -18.18 -8.43 -3.20
C HIS A 229 -17.25 -7.33 -3.69
N GLY A 230 -17.71 -6.55 -4.62
CA GLY A 230 -16.91 -5.52 -5.31
C GLY A 230 -17.32 -5.47 -6.77
N ARG A 231 -16.82 -4.46 -7.47
CA ARG A 231 -17.07 -4.32 -8.91
C ARG A 231 -16.05 -5.18 -9.69
N PRO A 232 -16.50 -6.17 -10.49
CA PRO A 232 -15.59 -6.93 -11.34
C PRO A 232 -14.83 -6.03 -12.32
N VAL A 233 -13.55 -6.35 -12.54
CA VAL A 233 -12.72 -5.75 -13.60
C VAL A 233 -12.39 -6.81 -14.65
N GLU A 234 -12.03 -6.36 -15.87
CA GLU A 234 -11.78 -7.30 -16.98
C GLU A 234 -10.46 -8.07 -16.82
N ALA A 235 -9.46 -7.45 -16.18
CA ALA A 235 -8.18 -8.11 -15.94
C ALA A 235 -8.27 -9.19 -14.86
N ALA A 236 -7.36 -10.13 -14.95
CA ALA A 236 -7.10 -11.13 -13.93
C ALA A 236 -5.59 -11.16 -13.63
N LEU A 237 -5.22 -11.69 -12.48
CA LEU A 237 -3.82 -12.00 -12.20
C LEU A 237 -3.28 -13.05 -13.20
N PRO A 238 -1.96 -13.14 -13.41
CA PRO A 238 -1.37 -14.15 -14.30
C PRO A 238 -1.75 -15.60 -13.98
N ASP A 239 -2.09 -15.89 -12.73
CA ASP A 239 -2.58 -17.20 -12.29
C ASP A 239 -4.09 -17.43 -12.57
N GLY A 240 -4.75 -16.50 -13.23
CA GLY A 240 -6.16 -16.56 -13.62
C GLY A 240 -7.16 -16.13 -12.55
N ARG A 241 -6.72 -15.70 -11.38
CA ARG A 241 -7.63 -15.19 -10.33
C ARG A 241 -8.23 -13.85 -10.74
N ALA A 242 -9.56 -13.75 -10.59
CA ALA A 242 -10.30 -12.54 -10.89
C ALA A 242 -9.93 -11.38 -9.95
N LEU A 243 -10.04 -10.16 -10.47
CA LEU A 243 -9.89 -8.94 -9.69
C LEU A 243 -11.25 -8.27 -9.46
N LEU A 244 -11.43 -7.70 -8.27
CA LEU A 244 -12.59 -6.92 -7.88
C LEU A 244 -12.11 -5.55 -7.38
N ALA A 245 -12.76 -4.50 -7.85
CA ALA A 245 -12.54 -3.16 -7.31
C ALA A 245 -13.47 -2.90 -6.13
N ASP A 246 -12.95 -2.24 -5.11
CA ASP A 246 -13.72 -1.63 -4.04
C ASP A 246 -14.50 -0.40 -4.55
N PRO A 247 -15.20 0.37 -3.70
CA PRO A 247 -15.94 1.56 -4.14
C PRO A 247 -15.09 2.64 -4.81
N ASP A 248 -13.82 2.73 -4.46
CA ASP A 248 -12.91 3.79 -4.90
C ASP A 248 -11.93 3.34 -5.97
N GLY A 249 -11.94 2.04 -6.31
CA GLY A 249 -11.13 1.46 -7.39
C GLY A 249 -9.84 0.77 -6.92
N LEU A 250 -9.61 0.61 -5.61
CA LEU A 250 -8.55 -0.25 -5.12
C LEU A 250 -8.88 -1.70 -5.49
N LEU A 251 -7.92 -2.39 -6.13
CA LEU A 251 -8.13 -3.73 -6.64
C LEU A 251 -7.79 -4.80 -5.60
N HIS A 252 -8.66 -5.80 -5.53
CA HIS A 252 -8.57 -6.96 -4.65
C HIS A 252 -8.57 -8.25 -5.45
N VAL A 253 -7.85 -9.25 -4.95
CA VAL A 253 -7.98 -10.61 -5.46
C VAL A 253 -9.31 -11.18 -5.01
N GLY A 254 -10.15 -11.52 -5.97
CA GLY A 254 -11.46 -12.14 -5.75
C GLY A 254 -11.37 -13.61 -5.36
N ALA A 255 -12.50 -14.17 -4.92
CA ALA A 255 -12.62 -15.61 -4.71
C ALA A 255 -12.41 -16.36 -6.04
N SER A 256 -11.70 -17.49 -5.97
CA SER A 256 -11.63 -18.41 -7.11
C SER A 256 -13.04 -18.88 -7.47
N ALA A 257 -13.37 -18.86 -8.75
CA ALA A 257 -14.65 -19.32 -9.25
C ALA A 257 -14.85 -20.83 -9.04
#